data_c9c48217ff1ebcbc6235de9fffc86afd
#
_entry.id   c9c48217ff1ebcbc6235de9fffc86afd
#
_cell.length_a   1.000
_cell.length_b   1.000
_cell.length_c   1.000
_cell.angle_alpha   90.00
_cell.angle_beta   90.00
_cell.angle_gamma   90.00
#
_symmetry.space_group_name_H-M   'P 1'
#
loop_
_entity.id
_entity.type
_entity.pdbx_description
1 polymer ?
#
loop_
_entity_poly.entity_id
_entity_poly.type
_entity_poly.pdbx_seq_one_letter_code
_entity_poly.pdbx_strand_id
1 'polypeptide(L)'
;MEKVIKILEENYNIKVEEISQIKNVYRVKSSDEIFCFKVSRYKEYIMDFIIDAIEHVETNGFNGVLSPILSNKGKKYIPFNSGYGYLCRWVPSREADYKNPVDLKLCVNSLAKFHRASFGFDKSRAAIGRRYHGKWINKFSKKVNQMYEFKRIAECRLEKSDFDKVYVEEFNKHI
;
A
#
# COMPACT_ATOMS: atom_id res chain seq x y z
N MET A 1 -7.47 5.66 23.12
CA MET A 1 -6.28 4.81 23.40
C MET A 1 -6.69 3.61 24.23
N GLU A 2 -7.33 3.77 25.38
CA GLU A 2 -7.78 2.67 26.25
C GLU A 2 -8.54 1.55 25.56
N LYS A 3 -9.49 1.93 24.68
CA LYS A 3 -10.23 0.94 23.88
C LYS A 3 -9.32 0.07 22.99
N VAL A 4 -8.26 0.64 22.45
CA VAL A 4 -7.30 -0.11 21.61
C VAL A 4 -6.49 -1.05 22.47
N ILE A 5 -6.01 -0.59 23.64
CA ILE A 5 -5.27 -1.40 24.61
C ILE A 5 -6.10 -2.63 24.99
N LYS A 6 -7.31 -2.41 25.48
CA LYS A 6 -8.22 -3.49 25.89
C LYS A 6 -8.43 -4.54 24.78
N ILE A 7 -8.71 -4.09 23.54
CA ILE A 7 -8.93 -4.99 22.42
C ILE A 7 -7.66 -5.78 22.08
N LEU A 8 -6.48 -5.17 22.16
CA LEU A 8 -5.22 -5.86 21.89
C LEU A 8 -4.92 -6.91 22.95
N GLU A 9 -5.08 -6.58 24.23
CA GLU A 9 -4.85 -7.52 25.34
C GLU A 9 -5.86 -8.68 25.33
N GLU A 10 -7.12 -8.43 24.98
CA GLU A 10 -8.15 -9.46 24.89
C GLU A 10 -7.96 -10.42 23.69
N ASN A 11 -7.34 -9.97 22.61
CA ASN A 11 -7.25 -10.76 21.37
C ASN A 11 -5.84 -11.28 21.04
N TYR A 12 -4.82 -10.74 21.70
CA TYR A 12 -3.44 -11.14 21.41
C TYR A 12 -2.65 -11.30 22.69
N ASN A 13 -2.31 -12.32 23.26
CA ASN A 13 -1.61 -12.54 24.53
C ASN A 13 -0.43 -11.58 24.80
N ILE A 14 -0.68 -10.28 24.71
CA ILE A 14 0.28 -9.20 24.94
C ILE A 14 -0.22 -8.29 26.05
N LYS A 15 0.69 -7.76 26.86
CA LYS A 15 0.41 -6.70 27.83
C LYS A 15 0.95 -5.39 27.27
N VAL A 16 0.05 -4.45 27.02
CA VAL A 16 0.43 -3.16 26.42
C VAL A 16 1.06 -2.25 27.47
N GLU A 17 2.33 -1.89 27.31
CA GLU A 17 3.06 -0.96 28.17
C GLU A 17 2.96 0.48 27.66
N GLU A 18 3.15 0.67 26.35
CA GLU A 18 3.07 1.96 25.70
C GLU A 18 2.30 1.83 24.38
N ILE A 19 1.51 2.86 24.07
CA ILE A 19 0.81 2.95 22.78
C ILE A 19 0.85 4.38 22.26
N SER A 20 1.22 4.55 21.01
CA SER A 20 1.19 5.82 20.29
C SER A 20 0.55 5.67 18.93
N GLN A 21 -0.19 6.67 18.50
CA GLN A 21 -0.77 6.70 17.18
C GLN A 21 0.16 7.42 16.20
N ILE A 22 0.48 6.76 15.10
CA ILE A 22 1.31 7.31 14.02
C ILE A 22 0.49 7.23 12.73
N LYS A 23 0.00 8.38 12.24
CA LYS A 23 -0.92 8.44 11.08
C LYS A 23 -2.15 7.53 11.32
N ASN A 24 -2.27 6.45 10.57
CA ASN A 24 -3.39 5.50 10.61
C ASN A 24 -3.05 4.14 11.26
N VAL A 25 -1.96 4.08 11.99
CA VAL A 25 -1.52 2.87 12.72
C VAL A 25 -1.23 3.21 14.17
N TYR A 26 -1.26 2.18 15.03
CA TYR A 26 -0.82 2.29 16.43
C TYR A 26 0.50 1.53 16.58
N ARG A 27 1.51 2.23 17.09
CA ARG A 27 2.74 1.63 17.57
C ARG A 27 2.51 1.17 19.01
N VAL A 28 2.70 -0.10 19.25
CA VAL A 28 2.38 -0.76 20.52
C VAL A 28 3.64 -1.40 21.07
N LYS A 29 4.05 -1.04 22.28
CA LYS A 29 5.15 -1.69 22.99
C LYS A 29 4.59 -2.67 24.02
N SER A 30 5.13 -3.88 24.03
CA SER A 30 4.79 -4.95 24.97
C SER A 30 6.06 -5.70 25.30
N SER A 31 6.53 -5.58 26.56
CA SER A 31 7.83 -6.09 26.99
C SER A 31 8.96 -5.62 26.04
N ASP A 32 9.74 -6.55 25.50
CA ASP A 32 10.84 -6.23 24.60
C ASP A 32 10.42 -6.14 23.11
N GLU A 33 9.15 -6.39 22.79
CA GLU A 33 8.65 -6.38 21.42
C GLU A 33 7.85 -5.12 21.09
N ILE A 34 7.97 -4.67 19.86
CA ILE A 34 7.18 -3.55 19.32
C ILE A 34 6.32 -4.08 18.18
N PHE A 35 5.04 -3.72 18.24
CA PHE A 35 4.04 -4.11 17.25
C PHE A 35 3.45 -2.90 16.55
N CYS A 36 2.89 -3.15 15.37
CA CYS A 36 2.07 -2.24 14.61
C CYS A 36 0.63 -2.79 14.57
N PHE A 37 -0.31 -2.09 15.17
CA PHE A 37 -1.73 -2.40 15.00
C PHE A 37 -2.31 -1.49 13.93
N LYS A 38 -2.60 -2.08 12.78
CA LYS A 38 -3.14 -1.37 11.63
C LYS A 38 -4.65 -1.52 11.59
N VAL A 39 -5.37 -0.40 11.48
CA VAL A 39 -6.82 -0.38 11.41
C VAL A 39 -7.31 0.09 10.06
N SER A 40 -8.44 -0.44 9.62
CA SER A 40 -9.07 -0.07 8.37
C SER A 40 -10.59 -0.08 8.51
N ARG A 41 -11.27 0.68 7.63
CA ARG A 41 -12.74 0.68 7.51
C ARG A 41 -13.22 -0.24 6.38
N TYR A 42 -12.38 -1.17 5.95
CA TYR A 42 -12.74 -2.09 4.89
C TYR A 42 -13.76 -3.11 5.38
N LYS A 43 -14.58 -3.60 4.46
CA LYS A 43 -15.46 -4.75 4.68
C LYS A 43 -14.63 -6.04 4.76
N GLU A 44 -15.20 -7.08 5.37
CA GLU A 44 -14.54 -8.35 5.62
C GLU A 44 -13.92 -8.95 4.35
N TYR A 45 -14.67 -9.08 3.27
CA TYR A 45 -14.19 -9.64 2.01
C TYR A 45 -12.99 -8.87 1.39
N ILE A 46 -12.82 -7.58 1.74
CA ILE A 46 -11.64 -6.81 1.34
C ILE A 46 -10.46 -7.15 2.25
N MET A 47 -10.71 -7.38 3.54
CA MET A 47 -9.67 -7.83 4.47
C MET A 47 -9.16 -9.21 4.08
N ASP A 48 -10.06 -10.16 3.76
CA ASP A 48 -9.69 -11.48 3.26
C ASP A 48 -8.78 -11.37 2.03
N PHE A 49 -9.18 -10.56 1.04
CA PHE A 49 -8.35 -10.30 -0.13
C PHE A 49 -6.96 -9.73 0.21
N ILE A 50 -6.88 -8.79 1.16
CA ILE A 50 -5.60 -8.19 1.59
C ILE A 50 -4.71 -9.24 2.23
N ILE A 51 -5.27 -10.06 3.11
CA ILE A 51 -4.53 -11.12 3.80
C ILE A 51 -4.06 -12.19 2.81
N ASP A 52 -4.93 -12.63 1.91
CA ASP A 52 -4.59 -13.57 0.85
C ASP A 52 -3.47 -13.07 -0.06
N ALA A 53 -3.50 -11.78 -0.41
CA ALA A 53 -2.46 -11.18 -1.23
C ALA A 53 -1.11 -11.08 -0.48
N ILE A 54 -1.12 -10.76 0.81
CA ILE A 54 0.09 -10.75 1.66
C ILE A 54 0.71 -12.15 1.70
N GLU A 55 -0.09 -13.18 2.00
CA GLU A 55 0.38 -14.56 2.07
C GLU A 55 0.92 -15.08 0.74
N HIS A 56 0.23 -14.75 -0.35
CA HIS A 56 0.69 -15.14 -1.69
C HIS A 56 2.09 -14.59 -2.01
N VAL A 57 2.31 -13.29 -1.80
CA VAL A 57 3.62 -12.71 -2.12
C VAL A 57 4.71 -13.18 -1.16
N GLU A 58 4.37 -13.44 0.11
CA GLU A 58 5.29 -13.98 1.11
C GLU A 58 5.69 -15.42 0.76
N THR A 59 4.72 -16.27 0.43
CA THR A 59 4.97 -17.65 -0.03
C THR A 59 5.85 -17.68 -1.28
N ASN A 60 5.73 -16.68 -2.15
CA ASN A 60 6.57 -16.51 -3.33
C ASN A 60 7.90 -15.79 -3.05
N GLY A 61 8.31 -15.69 -1.78
CA GLY A 61 9.62 -15.21 -1.36
C GLY A 61 9.78 -13.70 -1.26
N PHE A 62 8.70 -12.91 -1.23
CA PHE A 62 8.79 -11.48 -1.00
C PHE A 62 8.58 -11.14 0.48
N ASN A 63 9.67 -10.86 1.19
CA ASN A 63 9.68 -10.56 2.62
C ASN A 63 9.49 -9.05 2.94
N GLY A 64 9.04 -8.25 1.97
CA GLY A 64 8.82 -6.82 2.13
C GLY A 64 7.39 -6.45 2.61
N VAL A 65 6.59 -7.41 3.01
CA VAL A 65 5.24 -7.23 3.58
C VAL A 65 5.23 -7.53 5.08
N LEU A 66 4.25 -6.96 5.78
CA LEU A 66 4.07 -7.19 7.22
C LEU A 66 2.96 -8.21 7.42
N SER A 67 3.34 -9.44 7.74
CA SER A 67 2.41 -10.54 7.97
C SER A 67 1.65 -10.36 9.27
N PRO A 68 0.33 -10.58 9.26
CA PRO A 68 -0.48 -10.52 10.46
C PRO A 68 -0.10 -11.61 11.47
N ILE A 69 -0.03 -11.21 12.73
CA ILE A 69 0.07 -12.11 13.88
C ILE A 69 -1.33 -12.68 14.15
N LEU A 70 -1.41 -13.98 14.39
CA LEU A 70 -2.67 -14.64 14.73
C LEU A 70 -3.18 -14.17 16.10
N SER A 71 -4.46 -13.88 16.16
CA SER A 71 -5.14 -13.64 17.43
C SER A 71 -5.26 -14.94 18.23
N ASN A 72 -5.63 -14.84 19.51
CA ASN A 72 -5.89 -15.99 20.41
C ASN A 72 -6.95 -16.96 19.86
N LYS A 73 -7.77 -16.50 18.91
CA LYS A 73 -8.79 -17.31 18.21
C LYS A 73 -8.32 -17.80 16.84
N GLY A 74 -7.03 -17.69 16.53
CA GLY A 74 -6.45 -18.11 15.25
C GLY A 74 -6.87 -17.22 14.06
N LYS A 75 -7.35 -15.99 14.30
CA LYS A 75 -7.75 -15.06 13.25
C LYS A 75 -6.61 -14.10 12.89
N LYS A 76 -6.44 -13.79 11.61
CA LYS A 76 -5.42 -12.88 11.09
C LYS A 76 -5.78 -11.39 11.25
N TYR A 77 -7.03 -11.10 11.50
CA TYR A 77 -7.55 -9.78 11.82
C TYR A 77 -8.73 -9.90 12.79
N ILE A 78 -9.07 -8.82 13.45
CA ILE A 78 -10.15 -8.75 14.43
C ILE A 78 -11.10 -7.60 14.09
N PRO A 79 -12.39 -7.67 14.47
CA PRO A 79 -13.29 -6.53 14.36
C PRO A 79 -12.79 -5.36 15.20
N PHE A 80 -12.82 -4.17 14.62
CA PHE A 80 -12.44 -2.93 15.29
C PHE A 80 -13.28 -1.76 14.80
N ASN A 81 -14.05 -1.14 15.69
CA ASN A 81 -15.00 -0.08 15.36
C ASN A 81 -15.93 -0.50 14.20
N SER A 82 -16.01 0.31 13.13
CA SER A 82 -16.79 0.03 11.93
C SER A 82 -16.01 -0.73 10.84
N GLY A 83 -14.94 -1.42 11.21
CA GLY A 83 -14.08 -2.15 10.28
C GLY A 83 -13.27 -3.22 10.99
N TYR A 84 -12.01 -3.36 10.62
CA TYR A 84 -11.12 -4.41 11.10
C TYR A 84 -9.73 -3.87 11.40
N GLY A 85 -9.01 -4.56 12.30
CA GLY A 85 -7.62 -4.30 12.57
C GLY A 85 -6.81 -5.60 12.62
N TYR A 86 -5.52 -5.51 12.33
CA TYR A 86 -4.59 -6.61 12.47
C TYR A 86 -3.29 -6.15 13.11
N LEU A 87 -2.68 -7.05 13.84
CA LEU A 87 -1.40 -6.84 14.51
C LEU A 87 -0.29 -7.44 13.66
N CYS A 88 0.81 -6.72 13.49
CA CYS A 88 2.04 -7.23 12.88
C CYS A 88 3.25 -6.73 13.66
N ARG A 89 4.44 -7.29 13.44
CA ARG A 89 5.67 -6.80 14.05
C ARG A 89 5.99 -5.40 13.54
N TRP A 90 6.50 -4.55 14.42
CA TRP A 90 7.01 -3.24 14.02
C TRP A 90 8.36 -3.40 13.34
N VAL A 91 8.50 -2.82 12.16
CA VAL A 91 9.78 -2.75 11.45
C VAL A 91 10.29 -1.32 11.52
N PRO A 92 11.44 -1.07 12.19
CA PRO A 92 12.08 0.23 12.16
C PRO A 92 12.41 0.62 10.72
N SER A 93 11.90 1.76 10.29
CA SER A 93 12.07 2.21 8.92
C SER A 93 12.06 3.74 8.83
N ARG A 94 12.61 4.26 7.76
CA ARG A 94 12.50 5.66 7.38
C ARG A 94 11.81 5.79 6.03
N GLU A 95 11.30 6.95 5.72
CA GLU A 95 10.81 7.26 4.38
C GLU A 95 11.99 7.31 3.40
N ALA A 96 11.75 6.83 2.17
CA ALA A 96 12.75 6.88 1.12
C ALA A 96 12.91 8.30 0.58
N ASP A 97 14.14 8.73 0.40
CA ASP A 97 14.44 9.98 -0.32
C ASP A 97 14.65 9.68 -1.80
N TYR A 98 13.69 10.05 -2.63
CA TYR A 98 13.77 9.82 -4.08
C TYR A 98 14.83 10.66 -4.80
N LYS A 99 15.44 11.65 -4.13
CA LYS A 99 16.62 12.35 -4.64
C LYS A 99 17.91 11.56 -4.40
N ASN A 100 17.88 10.60 -3.48
CA ASN A 100 18.99 9.70 -3.23
C ASN A 100 18.95 8.52 -4.22
N PRO A 101 19.93 8.36 -5.12
CA PRO A 101 19.94 7.28 -6.12
C PRO A 101 19.99 5.88 -5.49
N VAL A 102 20.55 5.74 -4.29
CA VAL A 102 20.57 4.46 -3.56
C VAL A 102 19.17 4.09 -3.12
N ASP A 103 18.41 5.01 -2.52
CA ASP A 103 17.03 4.78 -2.12
C ASP A 103 16.14 4.49 -3.32
N LEU A 104 16.31 5.25 -4.40
CA LEU A 104 15.58 5.02 -5.64
C LEU A 104 15.82 3.61 -6.19
N LYS A 105 17.08 3.17 -6.24
CA LYS A 105 17.45 1.80 -6.68
C LYS A 105 16.83 0.73 -5.79
N LEU A 106 16.85 0.92 -4.47
CA LEU A 106 16.22 0.00 -3.51
C LEU A 106 14.71 -0.08 -3.73
N CYS A 107 14.03 1.06 -3.92
CA CYS A 107 12.60 1.10 -4.19
C CYS A 107 12.23 0.37 -5.49
N VAL A 108 12.96 0.63 -6.58
CA VAL A 108 12.72 -0.04 -7.88
C VAL A 108 12.96 -1.54 -7.78
N ASN A 109 14.04 -1.96 -7.14
CA ASN A 109 14.34 -3.38 -6.94
C ASN A 109 13.27 -4.08 -6.08
N SER A 110 12.82 -3.42 -5.01
CA SER A 110 11.76 -3.94 -4.15
C SER A 110 10.45 -4.09 -4.92
N LEU A 111 10.09 -3.08 -5.72
CA LEU A 111 8.89 -3.12 -6.57
C LEU A 111 8.95 -4.25 -7.61
N ALA A 112 10.12 -4.45 -8.24
CA ALA A 112 10.32 -5.54 -9.20
C ALA A 112 10.19 -6.92 -8.53
N LYS A 113 10.74 -7.10 -7.33
CA LYS A 113 10.58 -8.33 -6.53
C LYS A 113 9.13 -8.56 -6.15
N PHE A 114 8.43 -7.52 -5.71
CA PHE A 114 7.00 -7.58 -5.39
C PHE A 114 6.16 -8.01 -6.61
N HIS A 115 6.39 -7.40 -7.79
CA HIS A 115 5.69 -7.78 -9.01
C HIS A 115 5.94 -9.25 -9.36
N ARG A 116 7.18 -9.73 -9.25
CA ARG A 116 7.50 -11.15 -9.48
C ARG A 116 6.77 -12.07 -8.51
N ALA A 117 6.78 -11.75 -7.23
CA ALA A 117 6.12 -12.54 -6.20
C ALA A 117 4.58 -12.51 -6.31
N SER A 118 4.01 -11.42 -6.85
CA SER A 118 2.57 -11.31 -7.05
C SER A 118 2.04 -12.09 -8.27
N PHE A 119 2.95 -12.60 -9.11
CA PHE A 119 2.55 -13.38 -10.28
C PHE A 119 1.86 -14.68 -9.86
N GLY A 120 0.82 -15.06 -10.61
CA GLY A 120 0.05 -16.27 -10.31
C GLY A 120 -1.02 -16.13 -9.22
N PHE A 121 -1.22 -14.92 -8.65
CA PHE A 121 -2.33 -14.72 -7.72
C PHE A 121 -3.67 -15.04 -8.37
N ASP A 122 -4.47 -15.86 -7.69
CA ASP A 122 -5.80 -16.25 -8.20
C ASP A 122 -6.74 -15.05 -8.28
N LYS A 123 -7.11 -14.68 -9.50
CA LYS A 123 -8.00 -13.55 -9.79
C LYS A 123 -9.39 -13.71 -9.16
N SER A 124 -9.86 -14.93 -8.94
CA SER A 124 -11.17 -15.20 -8.32
C SER A 124 -11.22 -14.71 -6.88
N ARG A 125 -10.09 -14.74 -6.18
CA ARG A 125 -9.93 -14.28 -4.78
C ARG A 125 -9.88 -12.75 -4.66
N ALA A 126 -9.70 -12.02 -5.77
CA ALA A 126 -9.67 -10.57 -5.73
C ALA A 126 -11.05 -9.98 -5.40
N ALA A 127 -11.10 -9.10 -4.41
CA ALA A 127 -12.31 -8.37 -4.03
C ALA A 127 -12.90 -7.62 -5.23
N ILE A 128 -14.23 -7.68 -5.43
CA ILE A 128 -14.93 -7.16 -6.62
C ILE A 128 -14.53 -5.72 -6.95
N GLY A 129 -14.45 -4.83 -5.97
CA GLY A 129 -14.06 -3.43 -6.15
C GLY A 129 -12.55 -3.22 -6.42
N ARG A 130 -11.73 -4.27 -6.33
CA ARG A 130 -10.26 -4.25 -6.52
C ARG A 130 -9.80 -4.95 -7.79
N ARG A 131 -10.73 -5.40 -8.62
CA ARG A 131 -10.42 -6.06 -9.90
C ARG A 131 -10.14 -5.01 -10.97
N TYR A 132 -8.87 -4.82 -11.32
CA TYR A 132 -8.42 -3.88 -12.34
C TYR A 132 -7.97 -4.56 -13.65
N HIS A 133 -8.07 -5.88 -13.71
CA HIS A 133 -7.69 -6.64 -14.90
C HIS A 133 -8.44 -6.12 -16.15
N GLY A 134 -7.70 -5.86 -17.22
CA GLY A 134 -8.25 -5.31 -18.47
C GLY A 134 -8.64 -3.82 -18.45
N LYS A 135 -8.68 -3.18 -17.26
CA LYS A 135 -9.07 -1.76 -17.15
C LYS A 135 -7.91 -0.79 -17.39
N TRP A 136 -6.68 -1.27 -17.29
CA TRP A 136 -5.49 -0.43 -17.40
C TRP A 136 -5.34 0.16 -18.78
N ILE A 137 -5.51 -0.64 -19.84
CA ILE A 137 -5.40 -0.18 -21.24
C ILE A 137 -6.32 1.02 -21.47
N ASN A 138 -7.61 0.90 -21.14
CA ASN A 138 -8.56 1.99 -21.30
C ASN A 138 -8.22 3.23 -20.47
N LYS A 139 -7.67 3.04 -19.25
CA LYS A 139 -7.23 4.16 -18.42
C LYS A 139 -6.02 4.88 -19.03
N PHE A 140 -5.03 4.13 -19.48
CA PHE A 140 -3.85 4.69 -20.11
C PHE A 140 -4.20 5.40 -21.42
N SER A 141 -5.01 4.80 -22.30
CA SER A 141 -5.46 5.43 -23.54
C SER A 141 -6.16 6.77 -23.28
N LYS A 142 -7.04 6.83 -22.27
CA LYS A 142 -7.67 8.10 -21.87
C LYS A 142 -6.65 9.13 -21.40
N LYS A 143 -5.62 8.70 -20.65
CA LYS A 143 -4.57 9.62 -20.17
C LYS A 143 -3.68 10.12 -21.31
N VAL A 144 -3.32 9.25 -22.21
CA VAL A 144 -2.57 9.63 -23.42
C VAL A 144 -3.36 10.65 -24.23
N ASN A 145 -4.66 10.42 -24.46
CA ASN A 145 -5.50 11.39 -25.17
C ASN A 145 -5.57 12.74 -24.44
N GLN A 146 -5.67 12.75 -23.11
CA GLN A 146 -5.60 13.99 -22.32
C GLN A 146 -4.26 14.72 -22.50
N MET A 147 -3.16 13.99 -22.59
CA MET A 147 -1.83 14.57 -22.82
C MET A 147 -1.75 15.19 -24.22
N TYR A 148 -2.31 14.57 -25.25
CA TYR A 148 -2.42 15.18 -26.58
C TYR A 148 -3.24 16.48 -26.56
N GLU A 149 -4.35 16.51 -25.83
CA GLU A 149 -5.14 17.74 -25.68
C GLU A 149 -4.36 18.85 -24.95
N PHE A 150 -3.61 18.51 -23.91
CA PHE A 150 -2.76 19.49 -23.23
C PHE A 150 -1.66 20.03 -24.14
N LYS A 151 -1.04 19.16 -24.96
CA LYS A 151 -0.08 19.59 -25.98
C LYS A 151 -0.72 20.59 -26.94
N ARG A 152 -1.89 20.27 -27.48
CA ARG A 152 -2.61 21.15 -28.39
C ARG A 152 -2.90 22.51 -27.74
N ILE A 153 -3.34 22.53 -26.48
CA ILE A 153 -3.57 23.77 -25.73
C ILE A 153 -2.28 24.58 -25.62
N ALA A 154 -1.17 23.94 -25.23
CA ALA A 154 0.13 24.60 -25.10
C ALA A 154 0.65 25.16 -26.44
N GLU A 155 0.47 24.42 -27.53
CA GLU A 155 0.85 24.86 -28.87
C GLU A 155 0.03 26.06 -29.38
N CYS A 156 -1.26 26.11 -29.04
CA CYS A 156 -2.18 27.17 -29.49
C CYS A 156 -2.09 28.47 -28.67
N ARG A 157 -1.37 28.48 -27.52
CA ARG A 157 -1.20 29.72 -26.76
C ARG A 157 -0.38 30.76 -27.53
N LEU A 158 -0.88 32.00 -27.57
CA LEU A 158 -0.17 33.13 -28.17
C LEU A 158 1.14 33.43 -27.45
N GLU A 159 1.06 33.46 -26.13
CA GLU A 159 2.23 33.59 -25.22
C GLU A 159 2.45 32.26 -24.51
N LYS A 160 3.53 31.57 -24.86
CA LYS A 160 3.92 30.31 -24.26
C LYS A 160 4.76 30.54 -23.01
N SER A 161 4.31 29.99 -21.88
CA SER A 161 5.15 29.91 -20.67
C SER A 161 6.34 28.96 -20.92
N ASP A 162 7.35 29.04 -20.04
CA ASP A 162 8.48 28.10 -20.12
C ASP A 162 8.02 26.66 -19.89
N PHE A 163 6.98 26.46 -19.05
CA PHE A 163 6.34 25.16 -18.92
C PHE A 163 5.75 24.65 -20.25
N ASP A 164 5.02 25.48 -20.99
CA ASP A 164 4.43 25.10 -22.26
C ASP A 164 5.51 24.67 -23.28
N LYS A 165 6.63 25.41 -23.34
CA LYS A 165 7.77 25.09 -24.22
C LYS A 165 8.37 23.73 -23.89
N VAL A 166 8.74 23.53 -22.62
CA VAL A 166 9.31 22.27 -22.12
C VAL A 166 8.33 21.12 -22.32
N TYR A 167 7.04 21.32 -22.03
CA TYR A 167 6.03 20.28 -22.17
C TYR A 167 5.92 19.80 -23.61
N VAL A 168 5.84 20.71 -24.58
CA VAL A 168 5.75 20.36 -26.02
C VAL A 168 7.02 19.64 -26.48
N GLU A 169 8.19 20.12 -26.06
CA GLU A 169 9.47 19.50 -26.41
C GLU A 169 9.60 18.07 -25.89
N GLU A 170 9.36 17.88 -24.60
CA GLU A 170 9.48 16.57 -23.96
C GLU A 170 8.39 15.60 -24.42
N PHE A 171 7.19 16.10 -24.69
CA PHE A 171 6.11 15.28 -25.24
C PHE A 171 6.53 14.57 -26.54
N ASN A 172 7.19 15.29 -27.46
CA ASN A 172 7.62 14.75 -28.74
C ASN A 172 8.76 13.70 -28.61
N LYS A 173 9.48 13.68 -27.47
CA LYS A 173 10.54 12.71 -27.22
C LYS A 173 10.02 11.40 -26.61
N HIS A 174 8.88 11.44 -25.92
CA HIS A 174 8.43 10.35 -25.02
C HIS A 174 7.09 9.73 -25.39
N ILE A 175 6.37 10.28 -26.35
CA ILE A 175 5.10 9.77 -26.88
C ILE A 175 5.11 9.76 -28.41
#